data_90e9ac934fcc9ea77e94db0e109b8d9d
#
_entry.id   90e9ac934fcc9ea77e94db0e109b8d9d
#
_cell.length_a   1.000
_cell.length_b   1.000
_cell.length_c   1.000
_cell.angle_alpha   90.00
_cell.angle_beta   90.00
_cell.angle_gamma   90.00
#
_symmetry.space_group_name_H-M   'P 1'
#
loop_
_entity.id
_entity.type
_entity.pdbx_description
1 polymer ?
#
loop_
_entity_poly.entity_id
_entity_poly.type
_entity_poly.pdbx_seq_one_letter_code
_entity_poly.pdbx_strand_id
1 'polypeptide(L)'
;MRVQRFLAFGLAWLGLTLCAFSQSPGQDHRALAAFRKALRQDGFHVNTGATTVLNLVAAWCASTPGFDHALYSNNQPYLQLLVPKSTQEPGQLTSNFQLGPEEAIVLIGLTPPPERYFGFYPFLRTRVNAEGTRQSLWATLGDAVNNATVKTTGPMPFNSPVALIFTPDQGTDARVRAALQQAGYPAGIINTVVFPASMLNLGHSNAADELFVALRNALWQNEADGNAYIRNPPLHLFRVTPRTETIANPFPAPRLRVRGTGQTEMDLMNKLGQLREAIITANGGFIPRTSLRSRPCTRDMTTSSVDSIRGETAGIPCSSLRATCLNLVRLRNSRWPMTSS
;
A
#
# COMPACT_ATOMS: atom_id res chain seq x y z
N MET A 1 -24.59 60.72 48.98
CA MET A 1 -25.12 59.40 48.65
C MET A 1 -24.97 59.16 47.14
N ARG A 2 -24.01 58.38 46.72
CA ARG A 2 -23.84 57.98 45.31
C ARG A 2 -23.86 56.46 45.26
N VAL A 3 -24.84 55.89 44.54
CA VAL A 3 -25.03 54.47 44.33
C VAL A 3 -24.22 54.08 43.11
N GLN A 4 -23.20 53.23 43.28
CA GLN A 4 -22.44 52.58 42.17
C GLN A 4 -23.20 51.36 41.72
N ARG A 5 -23.53 51.32 40.41
CA ARG A 5 -24.06 50.11 39.71
C ARG A 5 -22.91 49.29 39.21
N PHE A 6 -22.77 48.05 39.69
CA PHE A 6 -21.90 47.06 39.15
C PHE A 6 -22.57 46.39 37.94
N LEU A 7 -21.96 46.52 36.78
CA LEU A 7 -22.26 45.75 35.58
C LEU A 7 -21.49 44.43 35.62
N ALA A 8 -22.23 43.33 35.78
CA ALA A 8 -21.67 41.98 35.63
C ALA A 8 -21.59 41.61 34.15
N PHE A 9 -20.38 41.50 33.60
CA PHE A 9 -20.14 40.92 32.29
C PHE A 9 -20.14 39.41 32.41
N GLY A 10 -21.20 38.78 31.90
CA GLY A 10 -21.27 37.33 31.72
C GLY A 10 -20.46 36.91 30.48
N LEU A 11 -19.32 36.27 30.67
CA LEU A 11 -18.59 35.58 29.63
C LEU A 11 -19.33 34.29 29.27
N ALA A 12 -20.01 34.29 28.12
CA ALA A 12 -20.55 33.10 27.52
C ALA A 12 -19.37 32.29 26.90
N TRP A 13 -18.98 31.24 27.56
CA TRP A 13 -18.08 30.23 26.99
C TRP A 13 -18.87 29.44 25.93
N LEU A 14 -18.62 29.75 24.65
CA LEU A 14 -19.00 28.87 23.55
C LEU A 14 -18.07 27.63 23.58
N GLY A 15 -18.53 26.57 24.22
CA GLY A 15 -17.93 25.26 24.15
C GLY A 15 -18.07 24.72 22.73
N LEU A 16 -17.03 24.85 21.90
CA LEU A 16 -16.89 24.09 20.68
C LEU A 16 -16.68 22.63 21.10
N THR A 17 -17.74 21.87 21.17
CA THR A 17 -17.71 20.43 21.27
C THR A 17 -17.15 19.91 19.93
N LEU A 18 -15.86 19.61 19.90
CA LEU A 18 -15.26 18.76 18.87
C LEU A 18 -15.96 17.39 18.97
N CYS A 19 -17.00 17.20 18.17
CA CYS A 19 -17.56 15.88 17.94
C CYS A 19 -16.46 15.03 17.30
N ALA A 20 -15.77 14.24 18.12
CA ALA A 20 -14.98 13.11 17.62
C ALA A 20 -15.97 12.24 16.84
N PHE A 21 -15.81 12.18 15.51
CA PHE A 21 -16.57 11.31 14.64
C PHE A 21 -16.19 9.85 14.92
N SER A 22 -16.72 9.30 15.99
CA SER A 22 -16.87 7.85 16.14
C SER A 22 -18.05 7.46 15.25
N GLN A 23 -17.80 7.15 13.99
CA GLN A 23 -18.87 6.64 13.12
C GLN A 23 -19.31 5.29 13.66
N SER A 24 -20.57 5.19 14.03
CA SER A 24 -21.17 3.90 14.38
C SER A 24 -21.23 3.01 13.13
N PRO A 25 -21.10 1.67 13.24
CA PRO A 25 -21.16 0.74 12.10
C PRO A 25 -22.38 0.98 11.18
N GLY A 26 -23.50 1.42 11.75
CA GLY A 26 -24.70 1.74 10.97
C GLY A 26 -24.61 3.03 10.13
N GLN A 27 -23.81 4.00 10.54
CA GLN A 27 -23.55 5.22 9.74
C GLN A 27 -22.63 4.90 8.56
N ASP A 28 -21.65 4.03 8.73
CA ASP A 28 -20.73 3.63 7.70
C ASP A 28 -21.45 2.90 6.55
N HIS A 29 -22.35 1.97 6.84
CA HIS A 29 -23.16 1.29 5.82
C HIS A 29 -24.07 2.24 5.02
N ARG A 30 -24.62 3.27 5.66
CA ARG A 30 -25.44 4.28 4.98
C ARG A 30 -24.59 5.15 4.05
N ALA A 31 -23.43 5.59 4.51
CA ALA A 31 -22.48 6.39 3.72
C ALA A 31 -21.99 5.61 2.50
N LEU A 32 -21.62 4.33 2.67
CA LEU A 32 -21.23 3.44 1.56
C LEU A 32 -22.37 3.23 0.55
N ALA A 33 -23.61 3.05 1.00
CA ALA A 33 -24.76 2.93 0.13
C ALA A 33 -25.02 4.23 -0.65
N ALA A 34 -24.92 5.40 0.02
CA ALA A 34 -25.06 6.72 -0.58
C ALA A 34 -23.95 6.96 -1.65
N PHE A 35 -22.71 6.63 -1.35
CA PHE A 35 -21.59 6.71 -2.28
C PHE A 35 -21.84 5.90 -3.55
N ARG A 36 -22.21 4.61 -3.40
CA ARG A 36 -22.52 3.75 -4.54
C ARG A 36 -23.70 4.27 -5.37
N LYS A 37 -24.72 4.84 -4.70
CA LYS A 37 -25.87 5.46 -5.37
C LYS A 37 -25.43 6.70 -6.17
N ALA A 38 -24.63 7.59 -5.57
CA ALA A 38 -24.14 8.80 -6.21
C ALA A 38 -23.35 8.46 -7.49
N LEU A 39 -22.42 7.52 -7.43
CA LEU A 39 -21.65 7.08 -8.61
C LEU A 39 -22.52 6.48 -9.70
N ARG A 40 -23.52 5.65 -9.33
CA ARG A 40 -24.43 5.07 -10.32
C ARG A 40 -25.29 6.14 -11.00
N GLN A 41 -25.70 7.17 -10.28
CA GLN A 41 -26.44 8.32 -10.83
C GLN A 41 -25.55 9.17 -11.72
N ASP A 42 -24.26 9.24 -11.41
CA ASP A 42 -23.24 9.94 -12.21
C ASP A 42 -22.72 9.09 -13.40
N GLY A 43 -23.39 7.99 -13.74
CA GLY A 43 -23.09 7.22 -14.93
C GLY A 43 -21.97 6.18 -14.79
N PHE A 44 -21.68 5.71 -13.57
CA PHE A 44 -20.72 4.62 -13.36
C PHE A 44 -21.39 3.27 -13.07
N HIS A 45 -20.72 2.19 -13.46
CA HIS A 45 -20.87 0.89 -12.85
C HIS A 45 -20.01 0.83 -11.59
N VAL A 46 -20.55 0.24 -10.52
CA VAL A 46 -19.83 0.11 -9.24
C VAL A 46 -19.87 -1.35 -8.81
N ASN A 47 -18.75 -2.03 -8.92
CA ASN A 47 -18.57 -3.42 -8.54
C ASN A 47 -17.83 -3.48 -7.21
N THR A 48 -18.28 -4.36 -6.31
CA THR A 48 -17.64 -4.54 -5.01
C THR A 48 -16.47 -5.50 -5.13
N GLY A 49 -15.33 -5.11 -4.57
CA GLY A 49 -14.15 -5.94 -4.39
C GLY A 49 -14.04 -6.46 -2.96
N ALA A 50 -12.90 -7.02 -2.65
CA ALA A 50 -12.53 -7.52 -1.33
C ALA A 50 -11.05 -7.28 -1.05
N THR A 51 -10.62 -7.54 0.17
CA THR A 51 -9.22 -7.62 0.53
C THR A 51 -8.89 -9.05 0.93
N THR A 52 -7.64 -9.46 0.71
CA THR A 52 -7.16 -10.76 1.18
C THR A 52 -5.73 -10.65 1.67
N VAL A 53 -5.35 -11.59 2.51
CA VAL A 53 -3.99 -11.65 3.06
C VAL A 53 -3.06 -12.27 2.04
N LEU A 54 -1.96 -11.59 1.74
CA LEU A 54 -0.82 -12.16 1.03
C LEU A 54 0.27 -12.54 2.04
N ASN A 55 0.27 -13.81 2.43
CA ASN A 55 1.32 -14.34 3.28
C ASN A 55 2.50 -14.80 2.41
N LEU A 56 3.49 -13.93 2.26
CA LEU A 56 4.66 -14.18 1.43
C LEU A 56 5.50 -15.36 1.94
N VAL A 57 5.55 -15.59 3.25
CA VAL A 57 6.25 -16.74 3.83
C VAL A 57 5.54 -18.04 3.46
N ALA A 58 4.21 -18.08 3.56
CA ALA A 58 3.44 -19.25 3.15
C ALA A 58 3.55 -19.50 1.64
N ALA A 59 3.53 -18.45 0.82
CA ALA A 59 3.71 -18.54 -0.63
C ALA A 59 5.10 -19.09 -0.99
N TRP A 60 6.14 -18.67 -0.29
CA TRP A 60 7.48 -19.20 -0.46
C TRP A 60 7.59 -20.67 -0.04
N CYS A 61 7.03 -21.03 1.12
CA CYS A 61 6.99 -22.43 1.58
C CYS A 61 6.24 -23.35 0.61
N ALA A 62 5.25 -22.81 -0.11
CA ALA A 62 4.54 -23.56 -1.16
C ALA A 62 5.34 -23.75 -2.44
N SER A 63 6.58 -23.27 -2.50
CA SER A 63 7.48 -23.37 -3.68
C SER A 63 6.84 -22.84 -4.96
N THR A 64 6.04 -21.78 -4.85
CA THR A 64 5.38 -21.17 -6.00
C THR A 64 6.44 -20.50 -6.90
N PRO A 65 6.57 -20.87 -8.17
CA PRO A 65 7.53 -20.24 -9.09
C PRO A 65 7.33 -18.72 -9.15
N GLY A 66 8.41 -17.96 -9.11
CA GLY A 66 8.38 -16.48 -9.18
C GLY A 66 8.17 -15.76 -7.84
N PHE A 67 8.17 -16.45 -6.71
CA PHE A 67 8.10 -15.86 -5.37
C PHE A 67 9.45 -15.70 -4.66
N ASP A 68 10.54 -15.70 -5.40
CA ASP A 68 11.89 -15.46 -4.85
C ASP A 68 12.00 -14.12 -4.11
N HIS A 69 11.11 -13.17 -4.43
CA HIS A 69 11.04 -11.86 -3.80
C HIS A 69 10.46 -11.88 -2.38
N ALA A 70 9.82 -12.99 -1.97
CA ALA A 70 9.31 -13.15 -0.60
C ALA A 70 10.40 -13.04 0.46
N LEU A 71 11.64 -13.34 0.09
CA LEU A 71 12.82 -13.24 0.95
C LEU A 71 13.15 -11.81 1.40
N TYR A 72 12.68 -10.80 0.67
CA TYR A 72 12.89 -9.38 0.97
C TYR A 72 11.78 -8.76 1.82
N SER A 73 10.74 -9.53 2.12
CA SER A 73 9.61 -9.06 2.90
C SER A 73 9.85 -9.20 4.39
N ASN A 74 9.25 -8.30 5.16
CA ASN A 74 9.13 -8.51 6.58
C ASN A 74 8.19 -9.71 6.84
N ASN A 75 8.20 -10.23 8.06
CA ASN A 75 7.36 -11.36 8.47
C ASN A 75 5.88 -10.99 8.69
N GLN A 76 5.50 -9.74 8.47
CA GLN A 76 4.12 -9.30 8.59
C GLN A 76 3.38 -9.47 7.25
N PRO A 77 2.16 -10.03 7.27
CA PRO A 77 1.41 -10.27 6.06
C PRO A 77 0.99 -8.96 5.41
N TYR A 78 0.97 -8.95 4.07
CA TYR A 78 0.41 -7.87 3.29
C TYR A 78 -1.08 -8.10 3.08
N LEU A 79 -1.86 -7.02 2.99
CA LEU A 79 -3.18 -7.08 2.39
C LEU A 79 -3.08 -6.72 0.91
N GLN A 80 -3.72 -7.51 0.07
CA GLN A 80 -3.88 -7.22 -1.36
C GLN A 80 -5.34 -6.92 -1.68
N LEU A 81 -5.54 -6.06 -2.66
CA LEU A 81 -6.86 -5.71 -3.14
C LEU A 81 -7.32 -6.74 -4.17
N LEU A 82 -8.55 -7.24 -4.01
CA LEU A 82 -9.21 -8.13 -4.95
C LEU A 82 -10.35 -7.39 -5.65
N VAL A 83 -10.22 -7.19 -6.94
CA VAL A 83 -11.25 -6.56 -7.78
C VAL A 83 -11.59 -7.45 -8.96
N PRO A 84 -12.71 -7.26 -9.67
CA PRO A 84 -12.92 -7.88 -10.97
C PRO A 84 -11.74 -7.56 -11.88
N LYS A 85 -11.20 -8.57 -12.57
CA LYS A 85 -10.02 -8.42 -13.44
C LYS A 85 -10.27 -7.39 -14.54
N SER A 86 -11.48 -7.43 -15.11
CA SER A 86 -11.96 -6.49 -16.11
C SER A 86 -13.47 -6.29 -15.96
N THR A 87 -14.04 -5.38 -16.73
CA THR A 87 -15.49 -5.14 -16.78
C THR A 87 -16.30 -6.30 -17.35
N GLN A 88 -15.67 -7.15 -18.19
CA GLN A 88 -16.30 -8.32 -18.79
C GLN A 88 -16.43 -9.49 -17.82
N GLU A 89 -15.63 -9.52 -16.76
CA GLU A 89 -15.60 -10.59 -15.76
C GLU A 89 -15.94 -10.06 -14.35
N PRO A 90 -17.15 -9.51 -14.11
CA PRO A 90 -17.48 -8.85 -12.85
C PRO A 90 -17.62 -9.81 -11.66
N GLY A 91 -17.79 -11.09 -11.90
CA GLY A 91 -18.00 -12.10 -10.86
C GLY A 91 -16.71 -12.73 -10.32
N GLN A 92 -15.60 -12.59 -11.03
CA GLN A 92 -14.32 -13.16 -10.62
C GLN A 92 -13.40 -12.09 -10.04
N LEU A 93 -13.13 -12.16 -8.74
CA LEU A 93 -12.19 -11.27 -8.08
C LEU A 93 -10.76 -11.77 -8.27
N THR A 94 -9.85 -10.84 -8.52
CA THR A 94 -8.41 -11.10 -8.65
C THR A 94 -7.58 -9.96 -8.07
N SER A 95 -6.38 -10.27 -7.61
CA SER A 95 -5.41 -9.26 -7.22
C SER A 95 -4.66 -8.67 -8.41
N ASN A 96 -4.60 -9.39 -9.54
CA ASN A 96 -3.99 -8.91 -10.77
C ASN A 96 -5.11 -8.42 -11.70
N PHE A 97 -5.25 -7.13 -11.84
CA PHE A 97 -6.35 -6.53 -12.60
C PHE A 97 -5.83 -5.59 -13.69
N GLN A 98 -6.59 -5.51 -14.76
CA GLN A 98 -6.44 -4.50 -15.80
C GLN A 98 -7.29 -3.27 -15.44
N LEU A 99 -6.95 -2.10 -15.94
CA LEU A 99 -7.66 -0.86 -15.69
C LEU A 99 -7.80 -0.07 -16.99
N GLY A 100 -9.03 0.34 -17.31
CA GLY A 100 -9.28 1.29 -18.39
C GLY A 100 -8.79 2.70 -18.05
N PRO A 101 -8.60 3.56 -19.07
CA PRO A 101 -8.04 4.90 -18.88
C PRO A 101 -8.91 5.82 -18.00
N GLU A 102 -10.20 5.57 -17.87
CA GLU A 102 -11.16 6.36 -17.10
C GLU A 102 -11.75 5.57 -15.91
N GLU A 103 -11.13 4.48 -15.52
CA GLU A 103 -11.56 3.68 -14.38
C GLU A 103 -10.87 4.07 -13.09
N ALA A 104 -11.46 3.69 -11.97
CA ALA A 104 -10.85 3.83 -10.65
C ALA A 104 -11.07 2.59 -9.78
N ILE A 105 -10.11 2.33 -8.90
CA ILE A 105 -10.29 1.48 -7.73
C ILE A 105 -10.41 2.40 -6.51
N VAL A 106 -11.47 2.23 -5.73
CA VAL A 106 -11.74 3.08 -4.56
C VAL A 106 -11.73 2.21 -3.31
N LEU A 107 -10.90 2.58 -2.35
CA LEU A 107 -10.83 1.95 -1.04
C LEU A 107 -11.31 2.95 0.01
N ILE A 108 -12.22 2.52 0.87
CA ILE A 108 -12.80 3.33 1.97
C ILE A 108 -12.73 2.51 3.25
N GLY A 109 -12.27 3.11 4.34
CA GLY A 109 -12.24 2.42 5.63
C GLY A 109 -11.35 3.10 6.65
N LEU A 110 -10.67 2.30 7.46
CA LEU A 110 -9.71 2.78 8.46
C LEU A 110 -8.29 2.40 8.06
N THR A 111 -7.37 3.30 8.33
CA THR A 111 -5.93 3.01 8.27
C THR A 111 -5.54 1.97 9.32
N PRO A 112 -4.39 1.28 9.17
CA PRO A 112 -3.91 0.32 10.14
C PRO A 112 -3.78 0.86 11.57
N PRO A 113 -3.78 -0.01 12.58
CA PRO A 113 -3.44 0.36 13.95
C PRO A 113 -1.98 0.83 14.05
N PRO A 114 -1.58 1.44 15.19
CA PRO A 114 -0.23 1.97 15.36
C PRO A 114 0.86 0.96 15.07
N GLU A 115 1.75 1.35 14.15
CA GLU A 115 2.89 0.57 13.69
C GLU A 115 4.02 1.51 13.23
N ARG A 116 5.21 0.97 12.95
CA ARG A 116 6.33 1.79 12.46
C ARG A 116 6.09 2.30 11.05
N TYR A 117 5.45 1.49 10.23
CA TYR A 117 5.20 1.85 8.84
C TYR A 117 4.03 1.08 8.26
N PHE A 118 3.16 1.80 7.53
CA PHE A 118 2.27 1.21 6.54
C PHE A 118 2.35 2.00 5.23
N GLY A 119 1.98 1.35 4.12
CA GLY A 119 1.91 2.01 2.84
C GLY A 119 1.04 1.26 1.84
N PHE A 120 0.24 2.03 1.10
CA PHE A 120 -0.54 1.53 -0.02
C PHE A 120 0.28 1.70 -1.30
N TYR A 121 0.71 0.58 -1.86
CA TYR A 121 1.61 0.53 -3.01
C TYR A 121 0.88 0.13 -4.28
N PRO A 122 0.85 0.98 -5.32
CA PRO A 122 0.46 0.57 -6.66
C PRO A 122 1.67 -0.06 -7.39
N PHE A 123 1.42 -1.18 -8.10
CA PHE A 123 2.44 -1.87 -8.89
C PHE A 123 1.96 -2.11 -10.32
N LEU A 124 2.87 -1.98 -11.27
CA LEU A 124 2.81 -2.69 -12.53
C LEU A 124 3.24 -4.14 -12.27
N ARG A 125 2.27 -5.03 -12.28
CA ARG A 125 2.49 -6.45 -11.93
C ARG A 125 3.06 -7.24 -13.07
N THR A 126 2.43 -7.14 -14.25
CA THR A 126 2.88 -7.83 -15.47
C THR A 126 2.68 -6.94 -16.69
N ARG A 127 3.49 -7.15 -17.70
CA ARG A 127 3.41 -6.52 -19.03
C ARG A 127 3.66 -7.53 -20.13
N VAL A 128 2.99 -7.37 -21.25
CA VAL A 128 3.32 -8.12 -22.48
C VAL A 128 4.50 -7.45 -23.15
N ASN A 129 5.55 -8.21 -23.40
CA ASN A 129 6.75 -7.76 -24.11
C ASN A 129 6.56 -7.71 -25.63
N ALA A 130 7.58 -7.28 -26.37
CA ALA A 130 7.55 -7.18 -27.83
C ALA A 130 7.31 -8.54 -28.53
N GLU A 131 7.69 -9.64 -27.88
CA GLU A 131 7.51 -11.01 -28.37
C GLU A 131 6.12 -11.58 -28.05
N GLY A 132 5.21 -10.78 -27.48
CA GLY A 132 3.87 -11.19 -27.13
C GLY A 132 3.77 -12.01 -25.84
N THR A 133 4.86 -12.16 -25.09
CA THR A 133 4.89 -12.92 -23.84
C THR A 133 4.66 -12.03 -22.64
N ARG A 134 3.76 -12.43 -21.73
CA ARG A 134 3.49 -11.70 -20.49
C ARG A 134 4.58 -11.96 -19.47
N GLN A 135 5.25 -10.89 -19.05
CA GLN A 135 6.35 -10.93 -18.08
C GLN A 135 5.94 -10.34 -16.74
N SER A 136 6.47 -10.93 -15.66
CA SER A 136 6.32 -10.43 -14.29
C SER A 136 7.34 -9.32 -14.03
N LEU A 137 6.90 -8.12 -13.66
CA LEU A 137 7.76 -6.96 -13.45
C LEU A 137 7.86 -6.52 -11.99
N TRP A 138 6.72 -6.46 -11.28
CA TRP A 138 6.66 -5.93 -9.91
C TRP A 138 7.25 -4.52 -9.76
N ALA A 139 7.03 -3.67 -10.76
CA ALA A 139 7.51 -2.30 -10.72
C ALA A 139 6.56 -1.40 -9.93
N THR A 140 7.07 -0.69 -8.94
CA THR A 140 6.29 0.30 -8.17
C THR A 140 5.96 1.51 -9.04
N LEU A 141 4.70 1.94 -9.03
CA LEU A 141 4.19 3.04 -9.84
C LEU A 141 4.18 4.37 -9.05
N GLY A 142 5.32 4.77 -8.53
CA GLY A 142 5.47 5.97 -7.73
C GLY A 142 5.54 5.72 -6.22
N ASP A 143 5.44 6.80 -5.45
CA ASP A 143 5.50 6.73 -3.99
C ASP A 143 4.20 6.16 -3.42
N ALA A 144 4.33 5.34 -2.39
CA ALA A 144 3.18 4.87 -1.62
C ALA A 144 2.50 6.02 -0.87
N VAL A 145 1.18 5.95 -0.73
CA VAL A 145 0.49 6.69 0.32
C VAL A 145 0.73 5.95 1.63
N ASN A 146 1.50 6.54 2.53
CA ASN A 146 1.98 5.91 3.75
C ASN A 146 1.64 6.74 5.00
N ASN A 147 2.00 6.25 6.18
CA ASN A 147 1.74 6.92 7.44
C ASN A 147 2.29 8.36 7.57
N ALA A 148 3.25 8.77 6.72
CA ALA A 148 3.76 10.15 6.68
C ALA A 148 3.03 11.04 5.66
N THR A 149 2.30 10.46 4.71
CA THR A 149 1.72 11.21 3.58
C THR A 149 0.20 11.06 3.47
N VAL A 150 -0.40 10.10 4.15
CA VAL A 150 -1.84 9.87 4.13
C VAL A 150 -2.59 11.05 4.76
N LYS A 151 -3.65 11.47 4.09
CA LYS A 151 -4.58 12.47 4.62
C LYS A 151 -5.68 11.75 5.41
N THR A 152 -5.84 12.14 6.67
CA THR A 152 -6.85 11.64 7.61
C THR A 152 -7.51 12.80 8.35
N THR A 153 -8.55 12.54 9.14
CA THR A 153 -9.13 13.56 10.02
C THR A 153 -8.28 13.72 11.27
N GLY A 154 -7.31 14.60 11.22
CA GLY A 154 -6.45 14.90 12.38
C GLY A 154 -4.99 14.48 12.16
N PRO A 155 -4.16 14.65 13.19
CA PRO A 155 -2.70 14.46 13.04
C PRO A 155 -2.26 13.01 13.08
N MET A 156 -3.11 12.08 13.53
CA MET A 156 -2.76 10.66 13.66
C MET A 156 -3.11 9.89 12.39
N PRO A 157 -2.13 9.24 11.76
CA PRO A 157 -2.37 8.47 10.54
C PRO A 157 -2.94 7.06 10.81
N PHE A 158 -3.03 6.62 12.08
CA PHE A 158 -3.42 5.27 12.47
C PHE A 158 -4.87 5.22 12.96
N ASN A 159 -5.55 4.07 12.74
CA ASN A 159 -6.94 3.87 13.14
C ASN A 159 -7.87 5.01 12.70
N SER A 160 -7.56 5.65 11.57
CA SER A 160 -8.23 6.86 11.12
C SER A 160 -9.00 6.63 9.84
N PRO A 161 -10.17 7.29 9.65
CA PRO A 161 -10.90 7.22 8.40
C PRO A 161 -10.04 7.66 7.22
N VAL A 162 -10.13 6.91 6.13
CA VAL A 162 -9.40 7.15 4.89
C VAL A 162 -10.24 6.75 3.68
N ALA A 163 -10.10 7.50 2.59
CA ALA A 163 -10.54 7.11 1.26
C ALA A 163 -9.35 7.25 0.29
N LEU A 164 -9.09 6.21 -0.50
CA LEU A 164 -8.05 6.18 -1.52
C LEU A 164 -8.69 5.98 -2.88
N ILE A 165 -8.36 6.83 -3.85
CA ILE A 165 -8.79 6.74 -5.24
C ILE A 165 -7.56 6.39 -6.08
N PHE A 166 -7.51 5.17 -6.59
CA PHE A 166 -6.47 4.72 -7.52
C PHE A 166 -6.99 4.87 -8.93
N THR A 167 -6.48 5.82 -9.69
CA THR A 167 -6.95 6.12 -11.05
C THR A 167 -5.87 6.78 -11.89
N PRO A 168 -5.87 6.58 -13.23
CA PRO A 168 -5.03 7.35 -14.13
C PRO A 168 -5.66 8.70 -14.54
N ASP A 169 -6.96 8.93 -14.25
CA ASP A 169 -7.76 9.99 -14.83
C ASP A 169 -8.21 11.05 -13.81
N GLN A 170 -7.96 12.33 -14.12
CA GLN A 170 -8.33 13.46 -13.27
C GLN A 170 -9.85 13.68 -13.23
N GLY A 171 -10.53 13.42 -14.36
CA GLY A 171 -11.98 13.55 -14.44
C GLY A 171 -12.68 12.53 -13.54
N THR A 172 -12.23 11.28 -13.58
CA THR A 172 -12.73 10.21 -12.71
C THR A 172 -12.40 10.48 -11.24
N ASP A 173 -11.19 10.95 -10.92
CA ASP A 173 -10.85 11.35 -9.53
C ASP A 173 -11.82 12.41 -9.01
N ALA A 174 -12.05 13.46 -9.80
CA ALA A 174 -12.95 14.56 -9.40
C ALA A 174 -14.38 14.07 -9.15
N ARG A 175 -14.92 13.21 -10.02
CA ARG A 175 -16.28 12.67 -9.92
C ARG A 175 -16.42 11.71 -8.73
N VAL A 176 -15.46 10.82 -8.52
CA VAL A 176 -15.42 9.91 -7.35
C VAL A 176 -15.30 10.71 -6.06
N ARG A 177 -14.49 11.75 -6.05
CA ARG A 177 -14.31 12.65 -4.91
C ARG A 177 -15.62 13.40 -4.58
N ALA A 178 -16.33 13.89 -5.58
CA ALA A 178 -17.63 14.53 -5.39
C ALA A 178 -18.67 13.54 -4.82
N ALA A 179 -18.70 12.31 -5.32
CA ALA A 179 -19.59 11.26 -4.82
C ALA A 179 -19.29 10.87 -3.36
N LEU A 180 -18.01 10.82 -2.97
CA LEU A 180 -17.59 10.62 -1.58
C LEU A 180 -18.09 11.74 -0.68
N GLN A 181 -17.89 13.00 -1.09
CA GLN A 181 -18.36 14.17 -0.32
C GLN A 181 -19.87 14.21 -0.21
N GLN A 182 -20.60 13.91 -1.28
CA GLN A 182 -22.06 13.80 -1.28
C GLN A 182 -22.55 12.71 -0.32
N ALA A 183 -21.79 11.63 -0.16
CA ALA A 183 -22.07 10.56 0.78
C ALA A 183 -21.71 10.90 2.24
N GLY A 184 -21.14 12.08 2.49
CA GLY A 184 -20.78 12.57 3.83
C GLY A 184 -19.32 12.32 4.24
N TYR A 185 -18.47 11.81 3.34
CA TYR A 185 -17.04 11.68 3.65
C TYR A 185 -16.34 13.04 3.56
N PRO A 186 -15.56 13.44 4.58
CA PRO A 186 -14.85 14.72 4.57
C PRO A 186 -13.79 14.78 3.44
N ALA A 187 -13.66 15.92 2.80
CA ALA A 187 -12.64 16.13 1.77
C ALA A 187 -11.21 15.83 2.26
N GLY A 188 -10.95 16.09 3.55
CA GLY A 188 -9.65 15.92 4.17
C GLY A 188 -9.15 14.48 4.30
N ILE A 189 -10.02 13.46 4.12
CA ILE A 189 -9.61 12.05 4.17
C ILE A 189 -9.42 11.43 2.78
N ILE A 190 -9.71 12.18 1.71
CA ILE A 190 -9.70 11.66 0.36
C ILE A 190 -8.31 11.85 -0.26
N ASN A 191 -7.66 10.75 -0.56
CA ASN A 191 -6.33 10.67 -1.15
C ASN A 191 -6.43 10.17 -2.58
N THR A 192 -5.60 10.69 -3.49
CA THR A 192 -5.45 10.16 -4.84
C THR A 192 -4.13 9.40 -4.95
N VAL A 193 -4.18 8.20 -5.50
CA VAL A 193 -3.01 7.42 -5.90
C VAL A 193 -3.02 7.33 -7.42
N VAL A 194 -2.10 8.04 -8.05
CA VAL A 194 -2.06 8.13 -9.50
C VAL A 194 -1.46 6.87 -10.12
N PHE A 195 -2.21 6.24 -11.04
CA PHE A 195 -1.64 5.32 -12.00
C PHE A 195 -1.14 6.14 -13.21
N PRO A 196 0.17 6.26 -13.42
CA PRO A 196 0.71 7.17 -14.45
C PRO A 196 0.44 6.62 -15.86
N ALA A 197 -0.60 7.16 -16.52
CA ALA A 197 -1.05 6.70 -17.84
C ALA A 197 0.06 6.67 -18.89
N SER A 198 1.03 7.61 -18.82
CA SER A 198 2.18 7.66 -19.73
C SER A 198 3.17 6.49 -19.57
N MET A 199 3.06 5.71 -18.50
CA MET A 199 3.93 4.58 -18.18
C MET A 199 3.22 3.23 -18.33
N LEU A 200 1.92 3.22 -18.64
CA LEU A 200 1.07 2.03 -18.60
C LEU A 200 0.37 1.80 -19.94
N ASN A 201 0.22 0.52 -20.30
CA ASN A 201 -0.67 0.06 -21.34
C ASN A 201 -2.06 -0.19 -20.72
N LEU A 202 -2.84 0.88 -20.57
CA LEU A 202 -4.18 0.81 -19.99
C LEU A 202 -5.17 0.15 -20.94
N GLY A 203 -6.22 -0.45 -20.39
CA GLY A 203 -7.29 -1.10 -21.16
C GLY A 203 -7.58 -2.51 -20.67
N HIS A 204 -8.35 -3.27 -21.48
CA HIS A 204 -8.85 -4.60 -21.14
C HIS A 204 -8.44 -5.68 -22.15
N SER A 205 -7.57 -5.34 -23.09
CA SER A 205 -7.05 -6.30 -24.08
C SER A 205 -6.02 -7.24 -23.44
N ASN A 206 -5.74 -8.33 -24.13
CA ASN A 206 -4.69 -9.26 -23.72
C ASN A 206 -3.29 -8.61 -23.65
N ALA A 207 -3.09 -7.50 -24.36
CA ALA A 207 -1.83 -6.74 -24.35
C ALA A 207 -1.77 -5.70 -23.21
N ALA A 208 -2.91 -5.39 -22.57
CA ALA A 208 -2.94 -4.42 -21.47
C ALA A 208 -2.15 -4.91 -20.25
N ASP A 209 -1.58 -3.97 -19.52
CA ASP A 209 -0.85 -4.23 -18.29
C ASP A 209 -1.76 -4.79 -17.19
N GLU A 210 -1.23 -5.68 -16.39
CA GLU A 210 -1.87 -6.07 -15.14
C GLU A 210 -1.28 -5.28 -13.98
N LEU A 211 -2.16 -4.71 -13.20
CA LEU A 211 -1.86 -3.89 -12.03
C LEU A 211 -2.10 -4.69 -10.75
N PHE A 212 -1.49 -4.25 -9.68
CA PHE A 212 -1.63 -4.82 -8.35
C PHE A 212 -1.55 -3.72 -7.30
N VAL A 213 -2.32 -3.82 -6.24
CA VAL A 213 -2.21 -2.91 -5.09
C VAL A 213 -2.08 -3.72 -3.81
N ALA A 214 -1.09 -3.36 -3.01
CA ALA A 214 -0.89 -3.93 -1.69
C ALA A 214 -0.86 -2.86 -0.60
N LEU A 215 -1.44 -3.18 0.55
CA LEU A 215 -1.14 -2.53 1.80
C LEU A 215 -0.03 -3.31 2.50
N ARG A 216 1.12 -2.67 2.65
CA ARG A 216 2.26 -3.18 3.41
C ARG A 216 2.19 -2.65 4.83
N ASN A 217 2.41 -3.54 5.80
CA ASN A 217 2.51 -3.21 7.22
C ASN A 217 3.89 -3.58 7.76
N ALA A 218 4.37 -2.88 8.78
CA ALA A 218 5.66 -3.19 9.37
C ALA A 218 5.72 -2.78 10.85
N LEU A 219 6.06 -3.74 11.71
CA LEU A 219 6.36 -3.55 13.12
C LEU A 219 5.20 -2.92 13.91
N TRP A 220 4.15 -3.70 14.10
CA TRP A 220 3.02 -3.33 14.95
C TRP A 220 3.46 -2.85 16.33
N GLN A 221 2.88 -1.79 16.84
CA GLN A 221 3.06 -1.39 18.24
C GLN A 221 2.42 -2.42 19.18
N ASN A 222 1.27 -2.96 18.77
CA ASN A 222 0.58 -4.08 19.43
C ASN A 222 0.27 -5.15 18.40
N GLU A 223 0.84 -6.34 18.57
CA GLU A 223 0.66 -7.47 17.66
C GLU A 223 -0.77 -7.99 17.63
N ALA A 224 -1.50 -7.93 18.75
CA ALA A 224 -2.90 -8.39 18.80
C ALA A 224 -3.81 -7.50 17.94
N ASP A 225 -3.63 -6.18 17.99
CA ASP A 225 -4.37 -5.21 17.19
C ASP A 225 -4.05 -5.36 15.70
N GLY A 226 -2.77 -5.48 15.36
CA GLY A 226 -2.32 -5.73 13.99
C GLY A 226 -2.90 -7.02 13.41
N ASN A 227 -2.85 -8.10 14.18
CA ASN A 227 -3.42 -9.38 13.77
C ASN A 227 -4.95 -9.34 13.65
N ALA A 228 -5.63 -8.56 14.50
CA ALA A 228 -7.07 -8.35 14.39
C ALA A 228 -7.41 -7.58 13.10
N TYR A 229 -6.67 -6.52 12.80
CA TYR A 229 -6.83 -5.74 11.57
C TYR A 229 -6.62 -6.60 10.32
N ILE A 230 -5.58 -7.43 10.29
CA ILE A 230 -5.29 -8.31 9.14
C ILE A 230 -6.37 -9.38 8.95
N ARG A 231 -6.94 -9.93 10.03
CA ARG A 231 -8.00 -10.95 9.92
C ARG A 231 -9.32 -10.40 9.40
N ASN A 232 -9.65 -9.17 9.78
CA ASN A 232 -10.91 -8.52 9.39
C ASN A 232 -10.65 -7.03 9.13
N PRO A 233 -9.98 -6.68 8.03
CA PRO A 233 -9.65 -5.29 7.75
C PRO A 233 -10.92 -4.48 7.53
N PRO A 234 -11.10 -3.34 8.23
CA PRO A 234 -12.26 -2.47 8.06
C PRO A 234 -12.11 -1.65 6.77
N LEU A 235 -12.06 -2.33 5.64
CA LEU A 235 -11.80 -1.78 4.32
C LEU A 235 -12.88 -2.23 3.34
N HIS A 236 -13.46 -1.28 2.64
CA HIS A 236 -14.44 -1.51 1.57
C HIS A 236 -13.80 -1.13 0.24
N LEU A 237 -13.88 -2.03 -0.72
CA LEU A 237 -13.25 -1.88 -2.02
C LEU A 237 -14.29 -1.84 -3.13
N PHE A 238 -14.10 -0.92 -4.08
CA PHE A 238 -14.96 -0.77 -5.24
C PHE A 238 -14.12 -0.58 -6.50
N ARG A 239 -14.55 -1.24 -7.59
CA ARG A 239 -14.16 -0.88 -8.95
C ARG A 239 -15.22 0.02 -9.53
N VAL A 240 -14.81 1.16 -10.07
CA VAL A 240 -15.66 2.20 -10.64
C VAL A 240 -15.32 2.31 -12.11
N THR A 241 -16.29 1.98 -12.98
CA THR A 241 -16.11 1.95 -14.43
C THR A 241 -17.17 2.85 -15.08
N PRO A 242 -16.82 3.80 -15.94
CA PRO A 242 -17.80 4.63 -16.64
C PRO A 242 -18.67 3.76 -17.54
N ARG A 243 -19.97 4.07 -17.63
CA ARG A 243 -20.91 3.37 -18.54
C ARG A 243 -20.69 3.75 -19.99
N THR A 244 -20.24 4.96 -20.20
CA THR A 244 -19.93 5.51 -21.52
C THR A 244 -18.51 6.06 -21.46
N GLU A 245 -17.67 5.60 -22.35
CA GLU A 245 -16.32 6.14 -22.50
C GLU A 245 -16.40 7.62 -22.89
N THR A 246 -15.59 8.42 -22.27
CA THR A 246 -15.41 9.84 -22.55
C THR A 246 -13.95 10.08 -23.02
N ILE A 247 -13.56 11.34 -23.15
CA ILE A 247 -12.16 11.65 -23.44
C ILE A 247 -11.40 11.61 -22.12
N ALA A 248 -10.48 10.66 -21.97
CA ALA A 248 -9.65 10.56 -20.80
C ALA A 248 -8.84 11.84 -20.57
N ASN A 249 -8.77 12.28 -19.30
CA ASN A 249 -7.97 13.41 -18.85
C ASN A 249 -6.88 12.89 -17.91
N PRO A 250 -5.77 12.31 -18.42
CA PRO A 250 -4.79 11.65 -17.61
C PRO A 250 -4.08 12.61 -16.67
N PHE A 251 -3.71 12.12 -15.50
CA PHE A 251 -2.79 12.83 -14.63
C PHE A 251 -1.43 12.99 -15.32
N PRO A 252 -0.75 14.12 -15.13
CA PRO A 252 0.62 14.27 -15.58
C PRO A 252 1.52 13.22 -14.96
N ALA A 253 2.58 12.83 -15.64
CA ALA A 253 3.58 11.91 -15.08
C ALA A 253 4.09 12.46 -13.73
N PRO A 254 4.14 11.63 -12.68
CA PRO A 254 4.63 12.04 -11.39
C PRO A 254 6.05 12.60 -11.52
N ARG A 255 6.28 13.77 -10.97
CA ARG A 255 7.65 14.30 -10.89
C ARG A 255 8.43 13.49 -9.89
N LEU A 256 9.69 13.18 -10.21
CA LEU A 256 10.61 12.60 -9.25
C LEU A 256 10.67 13.53 -8.02
N ARG A 257 10.42 12.98 -6.85
CA ARG A 257 10.62 13.74 -5.62
C ARG A 257 12.10 13.91 -5.40
N VAL A 258 12.52 15.17 -5.31
CA VAL A 258 13.84 15.50 -4.82
C VAL A 258 13.83 15.16 -3.33
N ARG A 259 14.74 14.29 -2.87
CA ARG A 259 14.89 13.97 -1.45
C ARG A 259 15.27 15.24 -0.68
N GLY A 260 15.06 15.27 0.65
CA GLY A 260 15.17 16.45 1.48
C GLY A 260 16.50 17.25 1.40
N THR A 261 17.55 16.65 0.84
CA THR A 261 18.81 17.30 0.54
C THR A 261 18.86 18.04 -0.81
N GLY A 262 17.83 17.92 -1.64
CA GLY A 262 17.83 18.42 -3.02
C GLY A 262 18.66 17.57 -3.99
N GLN A 263 19.25 16.46 -3.53
CA GLN A 263 20.13 15.60 -4.32
C GLN A 263 19.43 14.34 -4.78
N THR A 264 19.74 13.88 -5.99
CA THR A 264 19.34 12.60 -6.53
C THR A 264 20.26 11.48 -6.01
N GLU A 265 19.90 10.22 -6.25
CA GLU A 265 20.79 9.08 -5.93
C GLU A 265 22.10 9.13 -6.72
N MET A 266 22.07 9.67 -7.94
CA MET A 266 23.28 9.85 -8.75
C MET A 266 24.24 10.86 -8.12
N ASP A 267 23.71 11.94 -7.53
CA ASP A 267 24.52 12.94 -6.83
C ASP A 267 25.16 12.39 -5.54
N LEU A 268 24.63 11.29 -5.02
CA LEU A 268 25.13 10.62 -3.82
C LEU A 268 26.17 9.55 -4.10
N MET A 269 26.52 9.24 -5.35
CA MET A 269 27.47 8.17 -5.70
C MET A 269 28.84 8.34 -5.02
N ASN A 270 29.33 9.58 -4.95
CA ASN A 270 30.60 9.87 -4.25
C ASN A 270 30.50 9.59 -2.74
N LYS A 271 29.34 9.85 -2.12
CA LYS A 271 29.09 9.56 -0.71
C LYS A 271 28.97 8.07 -0.45
N LEU A 272 28.51 7.28 -1.41
CA LEU A 272 28.49 5.84 -1.33
C LEU A 272 29.91 5.27 -1.21
N GLY A 273 30.88 5.80 -2.00
CA GLY A 273 32.27 5.45 -1.87
C GLY A 273 32.84 5.77 -0.49
N GLN A 274 32.58 6.97 0.02
CA GLN A 274 32.99 7.40 1.35
C GLN A 274 32.41 6.50 2.47
N LEU A 275 31.12 6.15 2.37
CA LEU A 275 30.45 5.24 3.30
C LEU A 275 31.09 3.84 3.25
N ARG A 276 31.39 3.33 2.06
CA ARG A 276 32.07 2.05 1.89
C ARG A 276 33.43 2.05 2.59
N GLU A 277 34.25 3.05 2.37
CA GLU A 277 35.57 3.20 3.00
C GLU A 277 35.44 3.34 4.52
N ALA A 278 34.47 4.11 5.02
CA ALA A 278 34.21 4.23 6.44
C ALA A 278 33.83 2.88 7.09
N ILE A 279 33.01 2.07 6.41
CA ILE A 279 32.65 0.72 6.87
C ILE A 279 33.86 -0.20 6.90
N ILE A 280 34.72 -0.18 5.86
CA ILE A 280 35.93 -0.99 5.80
C ILE A 280 36.88 -0.59 6.94
N THR A 281 37.10 0.71 7.14
CA THR A 281 37.95 1.24 8.21
C THR A 281 37.42 0.85 9.58
N ALA A 282 36.13 1.00 9.84
CA ALA A 282 35.51 0.63 11.11
C ALA A 282 35.58 -0.89 11.39
N ASN A 283 35.79 -1.70 10.38
CA ASN A 283 35.98 -3.14 10.50
C ASN A 283 37.48 -3.56 10.38
N GLY A 284 38.41 -2.67 10.69
CA GLY A 284 39.85 -2.97 10.72
C GLY A 284 40.45 -3.27 9.35
N GLY A 285 39.92 -2.68 8.27
CA GLY A 285 40.35 -2.89 6.89
C GLY A 285 39.71 -4.11 6.21
N PHE A 286 38.88 -4.87 6.92
CA PHE A 286 38.17 -5.99 6.32
C PHE A 286 36.87 -5.55 5.65
N ILE A 287 36.61 -6.06 4.46
CA ILE A 287 35.31 -5.94 3.84
C ILE A 287 34.36 -6.87 4.59
N PRO A 288 33.38 -6.35 5.35
CA PRO A 288 32.41 -7.22 6.00
C PRO A 288 31.74 -8.05 4.90
N ARG A 289 31.89 -9.36 4.99
CA ARG A 289 31.12 -10.25 4.12
C ARG A 289 29.67 -10.09 4.53
N THR A 290 28.92 -9.26 3.81
CA THR A 290 27.48 -9.25 3.94
C THR A 290 27.02 -10.66 3.54
N SER A 291 26.33 -11.34 4.42
CA SER A 291 25.65 -12.61 4.12
C SER A 291 24.55 -12.45 3.05
N LEU A 292 24.30 -11.24 2.62
CA LEU A 292 23.65 -10.88 1.39
C LEU A 292 24.69 -10.96 0.26
N ARG A 293 25.13 -12.17 -0.07
CA ARG A 293 25.36 -12.43 -1.48
C ARG A 293 23.98 -12.22 -2.12
N SER A 294 23.77 -11.06 -2.74
CA SER A 294 22.98 -11.04 -3.93
C SER A 294 23.68 -12.05 -4.85
N ARG A 295 23.27 -13.32 -4.79
CA ARG A 295 23.57 -14.20 -5.89
C ARG A 295 22.96 -13.47 -7.07
N PRO A 296 23.75 -13.08 -8.08
CA PRO A 296 23.15 -12.70 -9.32
C PRO A 296 22.17 -13.83 -9.62
N CYS A 297 20.94 -13.51 -10.02
CA CYS A 297 20.02 -14.48 -10.58
C CYS A 297 20.62 -14.95 -11.91
N THR A 298 21.76 -15.61 -11.84
CA THR A 298 22.31 -16.37 -12.95
C THR A 298 21.54 -17.67 -12.95
N ARG A 299 21.03 -17.97 -14.09
CA ARG A 299 20.19 -19.11 -14.51
C ARG A 299 20.76 -20.50 -14.20
N ASP A 300 21.81 -20.62 -13.38
CA ASP A 300 22.53 -21.84 -13.04
C ASP A 300 22.32 -22.28 -11.59
N MET A 301 21.05 -22.27 -11.11
CA MET A 301 20.67 -23.28 -10.15
C MET A 301 20.40 -24.56 -10.92
N THR A 302 21.45 -25.33 -11.15
CA THR A 302 21.27 -26.72 -11.56
C THR A 302 20.38 -27.40 -10.53
N THR A 303 19.50 -28.26 -11.02
CA THR A 303 18.55 -29.06 -10.22
C THR A 303 19.17 -29.76 -9.02
N SER A 304 20.48 -30.02 -9.03
CA SER A 304 21.22 -30.69 -7.98
C SER A 304 21.31 -29.91 -6.65
N SER A 305 21.33 -28.58 -6.68
CA SER A 305 21.40 -27.79 -5.43
C SER A 305 20.05 -27.62 -4.74
N VAL A 306 18.97 -27.76 -5.49
CA VAL A 306 17.60 -27.74 -4.96
C VAL A 306 17.23 -29.11 -4.39
N ASP A 307 17.71 -30.18 -5.03
CA ASP A 307 17.45 -31.56 -4.58
C ASP A 307 18.22 -31.89 -3.29
N SER A 308 19.41 -31.33 -3.06
CA SER A 308 20.11 -31.49 -1.78
C SER A 308 19.40 -30.81 -0.62
N ILE A 309 18.75 -29.67 -0.85
CA ILE A 309 17.91 -29.00 0.15
C ILE A 309 16.60 -29.76 0.35
N ARG A 310 16.05 -30.37 -0.71
CA ARG A 310 14.85 -31.22 -0.61
C ARG A 310 15.10 -32.54 0.11
N GLY A 311 16.29 -33.12 -0.04
CA GLY A 311 16.67 -34.37 0.61
C GLY A 311 16.80 -34.28 2.12
N GLU A 312 17.25 -33.14 2.64
CA GLU A 312 17.41 -32.92 4.10
C GLU A 312 16.13 -32.40 4.78
N THR A 313 15.17 -31.86 4.04
CA THR A 313 13.95 -31.27 4.60
C THR A 313 12.69 -32.12 4.40
N ALA A 314 12.80 -33.30 3.83
CA ALA A 314 11.70 -34.25 3.56
C ALA A 314 11.02 -34.82 4.83
N GLY A 315 10.86 -34.08 5.86
CA GLY A 315 10.20 -34.41 7.12
C GLY A 315 10.08 -33.25 8.09
N ILE A 316 10.60 -32.08 7.73
CA ILE A 316 10.50 -30.89 8.61
C ILE A 316 9.22 -30.13 8.24
N PRO A 317 8.22 -30.05 9.12
CA PRO A 317 7.02 -29.28 8.83
C PRO A 317 7.39 -27.80 8.60
N CYS A 318 6.73 -27.13 7.67
CA CYS A 318 6.94 -25.70 7.35
C CYS A 318 6.88 -24.78 8.58
N SER A 319 6.21 -25.24 9.67
CA SER A 319 6.18 -24.62 10.98
C SER A 319 7.56 -24.53 11.67
N SER A 320 8.44 -25.49 11.47
CA SER A 320 9.78 -25.50 12.08
C SER A 320 10.77 -24.61 11.31
N LEU A 321 10.63 -24.50 9.99
CA LEU A 321 11.35 -23.51 9.18
C LEU A 321 10.95 -22.08 9.55
N ARG A 322 9.70 -21.87 9.94
CA ARG A 322 9.20 -20.59 10.49
C ARG A 322 9.98 -20.17 11.74
N ALA A 323 10.26 -21.08 12.65
CA ALA A 323 11.03 -20.81 13.87
C ALA A 323 12.50 -20.47 13.57
N THR A 324 13.10 -21.13 12.59
CA THR A 324 14.52 -20.93 12.22
C THR A 324 14.72 -19.58 11.51
N CYS A 325 13.85 -19.20 10.60
CA CYS A 325 13.89 -17.89 9.94
C CYS A 325 13.58 -16.74 10.93
N LEU A 326 12.62 -16.95 11.85
CA LEU A 326 12.28 -15.96 12.89
C LEU A 326 13.43 -15.78 13.89
N ASN A 327 14.16 -16.83 14.25
CA ASN A 327 15.31 -16.75 15.14
C ASN A 327 16.51 -16.04 14.50
N LEU A 328 16.73 -16.22 13.21
CA LEU A 328 17.79 -15.49 12.46
C LEU A 328 17.49 -14.00 12.37
N VAL A 329 16.23 -13.60 12.26
CA VAL A 329 15.81 -12.18 12.28
C VAL A 329 15.88 -11.61 13.72
N ARG A 330 15.50 -12.38 14.75
CA ARG A 330 15.61 -11.96 16.16
C ARG A 330 17.06 -11.77 16.62
N LEU A 331 17.98 -12.64 16.23
CA LEU A 331 19.40 -12.53 16.59
C LEU A 331 20.10 -11.30 15.97
N ARG A 332 19.55 -10.72 14.89
CA ARG A 332 20.07 -9.49 14.28
C ARG A 332 19.57 -8.21 14.96
N ASN A 333 18.39 -8.24 15.58
CA ASN A 333 17.80 -7.06 16.22
C ASN A 333 18.25 -6.84 17.67
N SER A 334 18.98 -7.77 18.27
CA SER A 334 19.38 -7.70 19.69
C SER A 334 20.73 -7.04 19.97
N ARG A 335 21.42 -6.46 18.98
CA ARG A 335 22.72 -5.82 19.18
C ARG A 335 22.82 -4.43 18.55
N TRP A 336 22.04 -3.49 19.08
CA TRP A 336 22.38 -2.07 18.98
C TRP A 336 22.19 -1.44 20.36
N PRO A 337 23.28 -1.14 21.13
CA PRO A 337 23.12 -0.25 22.25
C PRO A 337 22.91 1.16 21.73
N MET A 338 21.77 1.75 22.08
CA MET A 338 21.58 3.20 21.94
C MET A 338 22.43 3.86 23.01
N THR A 339 23.56 4.44 22.65
CA THR A 339 24.20 5.46 23.46
C THR A 339 23.50 6.79 23.18
N SER A 340 22.80 7.28 24.18
CA SER A 340 22.28 8.63 24.26
C SER A 340 23.44 9.63 24.37
N SER A 341 23.48 10.60 23.53
CA SER A 341 24.05 11.95 23.79
C SER A 341 23.28 12.94 22.92
#